data_74ebaf1d8891c0129dfdc5262996544e
#
_entry.id   74ebaf1d8891c0129dfdc5262996544e
#
_cell.length_a   1.000
_cell.length_b   1.000
_cell.length_c   1.000
_cell.angle_alpha   90.00
_cell.angle_beta   90.00
_cell.angle_gamma   90.00
#
_symmetry.space_group_name_H-M   'P 1'
#
loop_
_entity.id
_entity.type
_entity.pdbx_description
1 polymer ?
#
loop_
_entity_poly.entity_id
_entity_poly.type
_entity_poly.pdbx_seq_one_letter_code
_entity_poly.pdbx_strand_id
1 'polypeptide(L)'
;MAKKPETLLSEKVLSRLRADGGWWMKVHGGLFQAAGIPDIIGCWHGRFIAIELKMTGETPTRLQALTLDALKQAGARTGVAYSVKEAVDIRDENIC
;
A
#
# COMPACT_ATOMS: atom_id res chain seq x y z
N MET A 1 -22.28 -9.73 7.97
CA MET A 1 -21.30 -9.22 8.94
C MET A 1 -20.66 -7.94 8.43
N ALA A 2 -20.46 -6.98 9.30
CA ALA A 2 -19.79 -5.75 8.92
C ALA A 2 -18.31 -6.01 8.66
N LYS A 3 -17.76 -5.39 7.62
CA LYS A 3 -16.34 -5.49 7.32
C LYS A 3 -15.53 -4.64 8.30
N LYS A 4 -14.30 -5.06 8.58
CA LYS A 4 -13.38 -4.27 9.40
C LYS A 4 -13.04 -2.96 8.70
N PRO A 5 -12.78 -1.88 9.44
CA PRO A 5 -12.42 -0.59 8.83
C PRO A 5 -11.22 -0.68 7.87
N GLU A 6 -10.19 -1.44 8.21
CA GLU A 6 -9.02 -1.60 7.34
C GLU A 6 -9.36 -2.35 6.04
N THR A 7 -10.33 -3.30 6.08
CA THR A 7 -10.82 -3.97 4.88
C THR A 7 -11.54 -2.98 3.97
N LEU A 8 -12.38 -2.12 4.57
CA LEU A 8 -13.07 -1.08 3.82
C LEU A 8 -12.09 -0.10 3.19
N LEU A 9 -11.04 0.29 3.93
CA LEU A 9 -10.02 1.18 3.39
C LEU A 9 -9.31 0.54 2.20
N SER A 10 -8.89 -0.73 2.33
CA SER A 10 -8.19 -1.40 1.24
C SER A 10 -9.07 -1.54 0.00
N GLU A 11 -10.37 -1.81 0.17
CA GLU A 11 -11.30 -1.90 -0.95
C GLU A 11 -11.44 -0.55 -1.66
N LYS A 12 -11.55 0.54 -0.91
CA LYS A 12 -11.66 1.88 -1.47
C LYS A 12 -10.39 2.29 -2.20
N VAL A 13 -9.24 1.98 -1.62
CA VAL A 13 -7.94 2.28 -2.24
C VAL A 13 -7.79 1.52 -3.55
N LEU A 14 -8.03 0.20 -3.52
CA LEU A 14 -7.94 -0.62 -4.74
C LEU A 14 -8.90 -0.15 -5.81
N SER A 15 -10.14 0.16 -5.44
CA SER A 15 -11.14 0.65 -6.38
C SER A 15 -10.67 1.93 -7.06
N ARG A 16 -10.14 2.87 -6.32
CA ARG A 16 -9.64 4.13 -6.88
C ARG A 16 -8.42 3.92 -7.77
N LEU A 17 -7.45 3.13 -7.30
CA LEU A 17 -6.24 2.87 -8.08
C LEU A 17 -6.57 2.19 -9.40
N ARG A 18 -7.46 1.18 -9.35
CA ARG A 18 -7.87 0.45 -10.54
C ARG A 18 -8.67 1.31 -11.51
N ALA A 19 -9.50 2.21 -10.99
CA ALA A 19 -10.26 3.14 -11.83
C ALA A 19 -9.35 4.09 -12.61
N ASP A 20 -8.22 4.45 -12.05
CA ASP A 20 -7.26 5.36 -12.70
C ASP A 20 -6.34 4.64 -13.70
N GLY A 21 -6.31 3.32 -13.69
CA GLY A 21 -5.45 2.51 -14.55
C GLY A 21 -4.29 1.86 -13.80
N GLY A 22 -3.39 1.23 -14.53
CA GLY A 22 -2.30 0.48 -13.93
C GLY A 22 -2.72 -0.93 -13.55
N TRP A 23 -1.83 -1.64 -12.85
CA TRP A 23 -2.09 -2.98 -12.35
C TRP A 23 -1.92 -3.00 -10.85
N TRP A 24 -2.88 -3.58 -10.13
CA TRP A 24 -2.91 -3.53 -8.67
C TRP A 24 -3.42 -4.82 -8.08
N MET A 25 -2.84 -5.24 -6.97
CA MET A 25 -3.36 -6.35 -6.21
C MET A 25 -3.19 -6.13 -4.71
N LYS A 26 -4.12 -6.69 -3.95
CA LYS A 26 -3.98 -6.78 -2.50
C LYS A 26 -3.14 -8.01 -2.17
N VAL A 27 -2.15 -7.83 -1.33
CA VAL A 27 -1.34 -8.94 -0.82
C VAL A 27 -2.08 -9.54 0.37
N HIS A 28 -2.38 -10.82 0.29
CA HIS A 28 -3.04 -11.51 1.38
C HIS A 28 -1.99 -12.20 2.24
N GLY A 29 -2.07 -11.97 3.54
CA GLY A 29 -1.23 -12.68 4.49
C GLY A 29 -1.56 -14.16 4.48
N GLY A 30 -0.57 -15.00 4.68
CA GLY A 30 -0.73 -16.43 4.72
C GLY A 30 0.48 -17.09 5.32
N LEU A 31 0.39 -18.41 5.50
CA LEU A 31 1.41 -19.18 6.17
C LEU A 31 2.79 -19.06 5.51
N PHE A 32 2.80 -18.88 4.19
CA PHE A 32 4.03 -18.78 3.42
C PHE A 32 4.38 -17.36 3.02
N GLN A 33 3.61 -16.38 3.49
CA GLN A 33 3.84 -14.98 3.19
C GLN A 33 4.93 -14.43 4.11
N ALA A 34 5.91 -13.75 3.54
CA ALA A 34 6.95 -13.11 4.34
C ALA A 34 6.33 -11.98 5.17
N ALA A 35 6.74 -11.88 6.43
CA ALA A 35 6.27 -10.81 7.30
C ALA A 35 6.77 -9.44 6.79
N GLY A 36 5.98 -8.42 6.99
CA GLY A 36 6.34 -7.06 6.62
C GLY A 36 6.06 -6.68 5.17
N ILE A 37 5.47 -7.57 4.38
CA ILE A 37 5.10 -7.26 3.00
C ILE A 37 3.97 -6.23 3.00
N PRO A 38 4.04 -5.18 2.16
CA PRO A 38 3.00 -4.16 2.08
C PRO A 38 1.64 -4.74 1.66
N ASP A 39 0.57 -4.06 2.05
CA ASP A 39 -0.80 -4.54 1.79
C ASP A 39 -1.19 -4.50 0.32
N ILE A 40 -0.73 -3.50 -0.40
CA ILE A 40 -1.07 -3.32 -1.81
C ILE A 40 0.22 -3.15 -2.60
N ILE A 41 0.30 -3.88 -3.71
CA ILE A 41 1.39 -3.70 -4.67
C ILE A 41 0.81 -3.48 -6.05
N GLY A 42 1.58 -2.84 -6.90
CA GLY A 42 1.14 -2.61 -8.27
C GLY A 42 2.23 -2.02 -9.15
N CYS A 43 1.83 -1.74 -10.38
CA CYS A 43 2.69 -1.09 -11.35
C CYS A 43 1.93 0.10 -11.95
N TRP A 44 2.56 1.25 -11.94
CA TRP A 44 1.98 2.50 -12.41
C TRP A 44 3.03 3.27 -13.20
N HIS A 45 2.74 3.51 -14.48
CA HIS A 45 3.65 4.22 -15.37
C HIS A 45 5.09 3.67 -15.32
N GLY A 46 5.20 2.34 -15.35
CA GLY A 46 6.48 1.65 -15.39
C GLY A 46 7.19 1.56 -14.05
N ARG A 47 6.55 1.98 -12.97
CA ARG A 47 7.17 1.97 -11.64
C ARG A 47 6.43 1.02 -10.69
N PHE A 48 7.20 0.28 -9.90
CA PHE A 48 6.62 -0.56 -8.84
C PHE A 48 6.15 0.31 -7.69
N ILE A 49 4.92 0.06 -7.24
CA ILE A 49 4.29 0.81 -6.14
C ILE A 49 3.97 -0.18 -5.03
N ALA A 50 4.29 0.17 -3.80
CA ALA A 50 3.99 -0.66 -2.64
C ALA A 50 3.46 0.21 -1.51
N ILE A 51 2.25 -0.08 -1.06
CA ILE A 51 1.53 0.75 -0.10
C ILE A 51 1.12 -0.09 1.10
N GLU A 52 1.53 0.35 2.29
CA GLU A 52 1.05 -0.22 3.54
C GLU A 52 -0.13 0.61 4.01
N LEU A 53 -1.24 -0.05 4.35
CA LEU A 53 -2.44 0.64 4.83
C LEU A 53 -2.50 0.54 6.35
N LYS A 54 -2.80 1.65 6.99
CA LYS A 54 -2.96 1.74 8.44
C LYS A 54 -4.18 2.59 8.76
N MET A 55 -4.79 2.32 9.90
CA MET A 55 -5.86 3.15 10.42
C MET A 55 -5.26 4.26 11.28
N THR A 56 -5.99 5.37 11.41
CA THR A 56 -5.57 6.50 12.23
C THR A 56 -5.13 6.03 13.61
N GLY A 57 -3.97 6.47 14.05
CA GLY A 57 -3.40 6.09 15.34
C GLY A 57 -2.49 4.87 15.30
N GLU A 58 -2.51 4.11 14.20
CA GLU A 58 -1.61 2.98 14.04
C GLU A 58 -0.34 3.40 13.31
N THR A 59 0.75 2.68 13.57
CA THR A 59 2.00 2.90 12.85
C THR A 59 2.50 1.56 12.32
N PRO A 60 3.31 1.57 11.25
CA PRO A 60 3.86 0.32 10.73
C PRO A 60 4.80 -0.32 11.76
N THR A 61 4.86 -1.64 11.75
CA THR A 61 5.84 -2.37 12.55
C THR A 61 7.24 -2.06 12.02
N ARG A 62 8.25 -2.37 12.83
CA ARG A 62 9.64 -2.18 12.39
C ARG A 62 9.92 -2.94 11.10
N LEU A 63 9.44 -4.18 11.00
CA LEU A 63 9.67 -5.00 9.80
C LEU A 63 8.98 -4.41 8.56
N GLN A 64 7.75 -3.92 8.74
CA GLN A 64 7.04 -3.23 7.65
C GLN A 64 7.81 -1.99 7.18
N ALA A 65 8.29 -1.18 8.13
CA ALA A 65 9.05 0.01 7.79
C ALA A 65 10.36 -0.33 7.06
N LEU A 66 11.05 -1.37 7.50
CA LEU A 66 12.28 -1.82 6.85
C LEU A 66 12.03 -2.31 5.43
N THR A 67 10.91 -3.03 5.21
CA THR A 67 10.55 -3.52 3.88
C THR A 67 10.23 -2.36 2.94
N LEU A 68 9.45 -1.38 3.41
CA LEU A 68 9.14 -0.20 2.61
C LEU A 68 10.41 0.56 2.23
N ASP A 69 11.33 0.72 3.17
CA ASP A 69 12.59 1.40 2.91
C ASP A 69 13.43 0.64 1.89
N ALA A 70 13.54 -0.68 2.03
CA ALA A 70 14.28 -1.52 1.09
C ALA A 70 13.71 -1.41 -0.33
N LEU A 71 12.38 -1.44 -0.46
CA LEU A 71 11.73 -1.27 -1.75
C LEU A 71 12.00 0.11 -2.35
N LYS A 72 11.94 1.15 -1.51
CA LYS A 72 12.23 2.51 -1.95
C LYS A 72 13.67 2.63 -2.45
N GLN A 73 14.63 2.06 -1.74
CA GLN A 73 16.05 2.04 -2.16
C GLN A 73 16.22 1.30 -3.49
N ALA A 74 15.39 0.30 -3.75
CA ALA A 74 15.42 -0.46 -5.00
C ALA A 74 14.71 0.24 -6.16
N GLY A 75 14.07 1.40 -5.92
CA GLY A 75 13.44 2.20 -6.95
C GLY A 75 11.92 2.24 -6.94
N ALA A 76 11.27 1.57 -5.99
CA ALA A 76 9.83 1.61 -5.89
C ALA A 76 9.34 2.92 -5.25
N ARG A 77 8.09 3.27 -5.52
CA ARG A 77 7.38 4.30 -4.74
C ARG A 77 6.66 3.59 -3.61
N THR A 78 7.00 3.95 -2.39
CA THR A 78 6.46 3.25 -1.21
C THR A 78 6.02 4.25 -0.15
N GLY A 79 5.10 3.80 0.68
CA GLY A 79 4.69 4.61 1.81
C GLY A 79 3.59 3.95 2.62
N VAL A 80 3.19 4.66 3.67
CA VAL A 80 2.09 4.27 4.52
C VAL A 80 0.93 5.22 4.23
N ALA A 81 -0.23 4.66 3.92
CA ALA A 81 -1.42 5.44 3.62
C ALA A 81 -2.51 5.18 4.66
N TYR A 82 -3.12 6.25 5.12
CA TYR A 82 -4.24 6.23 6.05
C TYR A 82 -5.56 6.57 5.36
N SER A 83 -5.49 6.92 4.07
CA SER A 83 -6.63 7.33 3.28
C SER A 83 -6.38 7.03 1.80
N VAL A 84 -7.46 7.08 1.01
CA VAL A 84 -7.36 6.95 -0.44
C VAL A 84 -6.45 8.04 -1.02
N LYS A 85 -6.61 9.28 -0.54
CA LYS A 85 -5.80 10.40 -1.03
C LYS A 85 -4.31 10.15 -0.80
N GLU A 86 -3.95 9.66 0.38
CA GLU A 86 -2.55 9.37 0.70
C GLU A 86 -1.98 8.26 -0.19
N ALA A 87 -2.79 7.24 -0.48
CA ALA A 87 -2.37 6.18 -1.39
C ALA A 87 -2.10 6.72 -2.80
N VAL A 88 -2.98 7.60 -3.29
CA VAL A 88 -2.80 8.26 -4.57
C VAL A 88 -1.55 9.14 -4.57
N ASP A 89 -1.30 9.86 -3.48
CA ASP A 89 -0.11 10.69 -3.34
C ASP A 89 1.18 9.86 -3.41
N ILE A 90 1.19 8.68 -2.78
CA ILE A 90 2.33 7.77 -2.87
C ILE A 90 2.54 7.31 -4.30
N ARG A 91 1.46 6.87 -4.96
CA ARG A 91 1.51 6.43 -6.35
C ARG A 91 2.09 7.51 -7.27
N ASP A 92 1.68 8.75 -7.06
CA ASP A 92 2.08 9.88 -7.89
C ASP A 92 3.36 10.56 -7.38
N GLU A 93 3.86 10.12 -6.24
CA GLU A 93 5.01 10.72 -5.55
C GLU A 93 4.79 12.21 -5.22
N ASN A 94 3.55 12.56 -4.92
CA ASN A 94 3.17 13.90 -4.49
C ASN A 94 3.44 14.05 -2.98
N ILE A 95 4.70 13.92 -2.61
CA ILE A 95 5.09 14.07 -1.21
C ILE A 95 5.77 15.43 -1.10
N CYS A 96 5.05 16.37 -0.55
CA CYS A 96 5.63 17.67 -0.24
C CYS A 96 6.12 17.69 1.19
#